data_eb59eec816e9459933de99be7851ed55
#
_entry.id   eb59eec816e9459933de99be7851ed55
#
_cell.length_a   1.000
_cell.length_b   1.000
_cell.length_c   1.000
_cell.angle_alpha   90.00
_cell.angle_beta   90.00
_cell.angle_gamma   90.00
#
_symmetry.space_group_name_H-M   'P 1'
#
loop_
_entity.id
_entity.type
_entity.pdbx_description
1 polymer ?
#
loop_
_entity_poly.entity_id
_entity_poly.type
_entity_poly.pdbx_seq_one_letter_code
_entity_poly.pdbx_strand_id
1 'polypeptide(L)'
;MVYLEWAKADRNIQYRVINAIIKERIYPEQTFISQKGSLIEIQYHMHVLTIEVVRKSALERYEFTGDITYLNKGETSLIITLEGLLDVLNHDFDIPISERLREELIHSRDSLVETYKQMSHRQTLISQSFKFSRLPQDINFFSWSQHVKDSDKTDDLTYSESLVPEGHPTHPLTKTKLPLTMEEVRAYAPEFEKEIPLQIMMIEKDHVVCTAMDGNDQFIIDEIIPEYYNQIRVFLKSLGLKSEDYRAILVHPWQYDHTIGKYFEAWIAKKILIPTPFTILSKATLSFRTMSLIDKPYHVKLPVDAQATSAVRTVSTVTTVDGPKLSYALQNMLNQYPVFKVAMEPFGEYANVDKDRARQLACIIRQKPEIDGKGATVVSASLVNKNPIDQKVIVDSYLEWLNQGITKESITTFIERYAQALIPPLIAFIQNYGIALEAHMQNTVVNLGPHFDIQFLVRDLGGSRIDLETLQHRVSDIKITNDSLIADSIDAVIAKFQHAVIQNQMAELIHHFNQYDCVEETELFNIVQQVVAHAINPTLPHANELKDILFGPTITVKALLNMRMENKVKQYLNIELDNPIKKEV
;
A
#
# COMPACT_ATOMS: atom_id res chain seq x y z
N MET A 1 16.14 15.37 20.96
CA MET A 1 14.95 14.83 20.22
C MET A 1 15.26 14.72 18.72
N VAL A 2 15.52 15.81 18.00
CA VAL A 2 15.80 15.76 16.53
C VAL A 2 16.91 14.79 16.11
N TYR A 3 17.96 14.64 16.93
CA TYR A 3 19.06 13.70 16.66
C TYR A 3 18.64 12.22 16.82
N LEU A 4 17.70 11.93 17.70
CA LEU A 4 17.22 10.56 17.93
C LEU A 4 16.37 10.05 16.77
N GLU A 5 15.43 10.86 16.28
CA GLU A 5 14.59 10.51 15.13
C GLU A 5 15.44 10.38 13.86
N TRP A 6 16.45 11.24 13.69
CA TRP A 6 17.38 11.13 12.57
C TRP A 6 18.17 9.82 12.63
N ALA A 7 18.81 9.52 13.76
CA ALA A 7 19.59 8.29 13.92
C ALA A 7 18.72 7.03 13.73
N LYS A 8 17.47 7.05 14.23
CA LYS A 8 16.52 5.95 14.04
C LYS A 8 16.16 5.76 12.56
N ALA A 9 15.88 6.85 11.83
CA ALA A 9 15.51 6.78 10.42
C ALA A 9 16.70 6.33 9.55
N ASP A 10 17.88 6.87 9.82
CA ASP A 10 19.10 6.53 9.11
C ASP A 10 19.42 5.04 9.27
N ARG A 11 19.36 4.52 10.50
CA ARG A 11 19.58 3.12 10.83
C ARG A 11 18.51 2.21 10.16
N ASN A 12 17.25 2.64 10.15
CA ASN A 12 16.17 1.89 9.51
C ASN A 12 16.45 1.66 8.02
N ILE A 13 16.87 2.71 7.29
CA ILE A 13 17.19 2.56 5.86
C ILE A 13 18.46 1.72 5.65
N GLN A 14 19.50 1.87 6.48
CA GLN A 14 20.67 1.00 6.42
C GLN A 14 20.29 -0.47 6.56
N TYR A 15 19.46 -0.83 7.54
CA TYR A 15 19.00 -2.20 7.75
C TYR A 15 18.20 -2.74 6.55
N ARG A 16 17.34 -1.91 5.94
CA ARG A 16 16.59 -2.29 4.74
C ARG A 16 17.49 -2.53 3.54
N VAL A 17 18.54 -1.72 3.37
CA VAL A 17 19.54 -1.91 2.30
C VAL A 17 20.30 -3.22 2.51
N ILE A 18 20.82 -3.48 3.71
CA ILE A 18 21.53 -4.75 4.01
C ILE A 18 20.60 -5.96 3.84
N ASN A 19 19.36 -5.88 4.34
CA ASN A 19 18.39 -6.96 4.17
C ASN A 19 18.10 -7.24 2.70
N ALA A 20 17.92 -6.21 1.88
CA ALA A 20 17.71 -6.36 0.45
C ALA A 20 18.93 -6.97 -0.25
N ILE A 21 20.16 -6.53 0.08
CA ILE A 21 21.40 -7.08 -0.47
C ILE A 21 21.50 -8.58 -0.19
N ILE A 22 21.27 -9.00 1.06
CA ILE A 22 21.32 -10.42 1.45
C ILE A 22 20.23 -11.20 0.73
N LYS A 23 18.98 -10.77 0.85
CA LYS A 23 17.79 -11.46 0.34
C LYS A 23 17.79 -11.58 -1.18
N GLU A 24 18.12 -10.49 -1.88
CA GLU A 24 18.08 -10.40 -3.34
C GLU A 24 19.40 -10.85 -3.99
N ARG A 25 20.40 -11.23 -3.17
CA ARG A 25 21.73 -11.69 -3.59
C ARG A 25 22.46 -10.67 -4.47
N ILE A 26 22.38 -9.38 -4.06
CA ILE A 26 23.02 -8.26 -4.76
C ILE A 26 24.46 -8.13 -4.26
N TYR A 27 25.33 -9.03 -4.68
CA TYR A 27 26.74 -9.02 -4.32
C TYR A 27 27.55 -9.88 -5.31
N PRO A 28 28.87 -9.59 -5.49
CA PRO A 28 29.74 -10.42 -6.34
C PRO A 28 29.83 -11.87 -5.91
N GLU A 29 30.09 -12.79 -6.84
CA GLU A 29 30.18 -14.24 -6.59
C GLU A 29 31.18 -14.63 -5.49
N GLN A 30 32.25 -13.82 -5.30
CA GLN A 30 33.26 -14.05 -4.27
C GLN A 30 32.83 -13.61 -2.88
N THR A 31 31.62 -13.08 -2.73
CA THR A 31 31.09 -12.66 -1.43
C THR A 31 30.66 -13.87 -0.62
N PHE A 32 31.11 -13.91 0.62
CA PHE A 32 30.74 -14.96 1.57
C PHE A 32 29.89 -14.37 2.69
N ILE A 33 28.70 -14.95 2.89
CA ILE A 33 27.79 -14.57 3.98
C ILE A 33 27.75 -15.70 4.99
N SER A 34 28.05 -15.40 6.24
CA SER A 34 28.00 -16.36 7.34
C SER A 34 27.30 -15.79 8.56
N GLN A 35 26.65 -16.65 9.32
CA GLN A 35 26.06 -16.28 10.61
C GLN A 35 26.80 -17.01 11.73
N LYS A 36 27.29 -16.24 12.70
CA LYS A 36 27.99 -16.73 13.90
C LYS A 36 27.23 -16.25 15.14
N GLY A 37 26.41 -17.11 15.71
CA GLY A 37 25.51 -16.72 16.80
C GLY A 37 24.49 -15.69 16.32
N SER A 38 24.44 -14.51 16.98
CA SER A 38 23.59 -13.39 16.58
C SER A 38 24.21 -12.48 15.51
N LEU A 39 25.45 -12.72 15.07
CA LEU A 39 26.12 -11.87 14.11
C LEU A 39 26.08 -12.43 12.70
N ILE A 40 25.70 -11.61 11.73
CA ILE A 40 25.91 -11.86 10.30
C ILE A 40 27.18 -11.12 9.87
N GLU A 41 28.05 -11.85 9.16
CA GLU A 41 29.23 -11.33 8.49
C GLU A 41 29.03 -11.42 6.98
N ILE A 42 29.20 -10.29 6.28
CA ILE A 42 29.25 -10.20 4.81
C ILE A 42 30.70 -9.90 4.47
N GLN A 43 31.38 -10.87 3.90
CA GLN A 43 32.81 -10.79 3.56
C GLN A 43 33.01 -10.75 2.04
N TYR A 44 33.76 -9.76 1.58
CA TYR A 44 34.25 -9.64 0.21
C TYR A 44 35.73 -9.30 0.24
N HIS A 45 36.59 -10.18 -0.25
CA HIS A 45 38.06 -10.07 -0.11
C HIS A 45 38.50 -9.85 1.34
N MET A 46 39.12 -8.70 1.62
CA MET A 46 39.57 -8.32 2.96
C MET A 46 38.58 -7.44 3.73
N HIS A 47 37.45 -7.13 3.10
CA HIS A 47 36.41 -6.28 3.66
C HIS A 47 35.35 -7.13 4.33
N VAL A 48 34.97 -6.78 5.56
CA VAL A 48 33.89 -7.49 6.29
C VAL A 48 32.94 -6.48 6.90
N LEU A 49 31.66 -6.58 6.55
CA LEU A 49 30.57 -5.93 7.27
C LEU A 49 29.98 -6.92 8.27
N THR A 50 29.81 -6.46 9.51
CA THR A 50 29.19 -7.25 10.58
C THR A 50 28.01 -6.50 11.18
N ILE A 51 26.90 -7.22 11.37
CA ILE A 51 25.67 -6.68 11.93
C ILE A 51 25.00 -7.72 12.83
N GLU A 52 24.37 -7.25 13.92
CA GLU A 52 23.68 -8.12 14.86
C GLU A 52 22.22 -8.38 14.40
N VAL A 53 21.84 -9.67 14.43
CA VAL A 53 20.50 -10.16 14.09
C VAL A 53 19.74 -10.45 15.37
N VAL A 54 18.60 -9.81 15.56
CA VAL A 54 17.64 -10.13 16.61
C VAL A 54 16.90 -11.40 16.23
N ARG A 55 16.47 -11.47 14.97
CA ARG A 55 15.60 -12.53 14.47
C ARG A 55 15.71 -12.69 12.95
N LYS A 56 15.63 -13.94 12.50
CA LYS A 56 15.41 -14.29 11.09
C LYS A 56 14.00 -14.90 10.98
N SER A 57 13.22 -14.47 10.03
CA SER A 57 11.90 -15.01 9.71
C SER A 57 11.89 -15.60 8.30
N ALA A 58 10.82 -16.26 7.94
CA ALA A 58 10.59 -16.79 6.60
C ALA A 58 10.80 -15.72 5.51
N LEU A 59 11.05 -16.16 4.29
CA LEU A 59 11.31 -15.30 3.13
C LEU A 59 12.58 -14.43 3.29
N GLU A 60 13.59 -14.95 3.98
CA GLU A 60 14.89 -14.28 4.22
C GLU A 60 14.71 -12.88 4.82
N ARG A 61 13.82 -12.74 5.78
CA ARG A 61 13.57 -11.48 6.47
C ARG A 61 14.35 -11.43 7.77
N TYR A 62 15.31 -10.51 7.83
CA TYR A 62 16.13 -10.28 9.02
C TYR A 62 15.66 -9.03 9.76
N GLU A 63 15.63 -9.11 11.06
CA GLU A 63 15.50 -7.98 11.98
C GLU A 63 16.86 -7.75 12.62
N PHE A 64 17.43 -6.56 12.37
CA PHE A 64 18.76 -6.18 12.83
C PHE A 64 18.70 -5.26 14.03
N THR A 65 19.80 -5.23 14.79
CA THR A 65 20.01 -4.30 15.90
C THR A 65 21.44 -3.83 15.96
N GLY A 66 21.70 -2.81 16.81
CA GLY A 66 23.05 -2.33 17.08
C GLY A 66 23.67 -1.55 15.92
N ASP A 67 24.98 -1.43 15.95
CA ASP A 67 25.76 -0.73 14.96
C ASP A 67 26.28 -1.68 13.89
N ILE A 68 26.42 -1.19 12.66
CA ILE A 68 27.09 -1.93 11.59
C ILE A 68 28.58 -1.66 11.73
N THR A 69 29.38 -2.72 11.86
CA THR A 69 30.85 -2.60 11.90
C THR A 69 31.46 -2.94 10.55
N TYR A 70 32.51 -2.25 10.20
CA TYR A 70 33.28 -2.44 8.98
C TYR A 70 34.75 -2.73 9.30
N LEU A 71 35.24 -3.88 8.89
CA LEU A 71 36.64 -4.27 8.97
C LEU A 71 37.31 -4.08 7.62
N ASN A 72 38.37 -3.28 7.57
CA ASN A 72 39.21 -3.07 6.40
C ASN A 72 40.69 -3.20 6.78
N LYS A 73 41.43 -4.10 6.16
CA LYS A 73 42.88 -4.32 6.38
C LYS A 73 43.29 -4.47 7.85
N GLY A 74 42.43 -5.05 8.67
CA GLY A 74 42.66 -5.27 10.10
C GLY A 74 42.23 -4.12 11.01
N GLU A 75 41.73 -3.00 10.48
CA GLU A 75 41.16 -1.90 11.23
C GLU A 75 39.63 -2.00 11.22
N THR A 76 39.03 -1.89 12.41
CA THR A 76 37.56 -1.93 12.57
C THR A 76 37.05 -0.50 12.81
N SER A 77 36.03 -0.11 12.07
CA SER A 77 35.30 1.14 12.22
C SER A 77 33.79 0.91 12.30
N LEU A 78 33.04 1.92 12.74
CA LEU A 78 31.59 1.92 12.75
C LEU A 78 31.03 2.61 11.50
N ILE A 79 30.02 2.03 10.89
CA ILE A 79 29.22 2.69 9.86
C ILE A 79 28.15 3.54 10.58
N ILE A 80 28.37 4.84 10.63
CA ILE A 80 27.54 5.77 11.40
C ILE A 80 26.34 6.27 10.58
N THR A 81 26.51 6.43 9.25
CA THR A 81 25.51 7.04 8.37
C THR A 81 25.16 6.16 7.18
N LEU A 82 23.97 6.37 6.62
CA LEU A 82 23.55 5.73 5.38
C LEU A 82 24.54 6.01 4.24
N GLU A 83 24.99 7.26 4.10
CA GLU A 83 25.95 7.65 3.08
C GLU A 83 27.27 6.87 3.21
N GLY A 84 27.77 6.72 4.44
CA GLY A 84 28.97 5.90 4.71
C GLY A 84 28.77 4.42 4.34
N LEU A 85 27.60 3.86 4.61
CA LEU A 85 27.27 2.49 4.17
C LEU A 85 27.28 2.39 2.65
N LEU A 86 26.63 3.33 1.95
CA LEU A 86 26.56 3.31 0.48
C LEU A 86 27.96 3.48 -0.15
N ASP A 87 28.84 4.26 0.46
CA ASP A 87 30.23 4.40 0.00
C ASP A 87 31.00 3.10 0.15
N VAL A 88 30.91 2.43 1.30
CA VAL A 88 31.55 1.13 1.55
C VAL A 88 31.02 0.07 0.58
N LEU A 89 29.69 0.00 0.38
CA LEU A 89 29.10 -0.95 -0.56
C LEU A 89 29.58 -0.72 -1.99
N ASN A 90 29.66 0.55 -2.42
CA ASN A 90 30.05 0.89 -3.79
C ASN A 90 31.54 0.72 -4.07
N HIS A 91 32.42 1.11 -3.14
CA HIS A 91 33.88 1.13 -3.38
C HIS A 91 34.58 -0.13 -2.92
N ASP A 92 34.13 -0.75 -1.82
CA ASP A 92 34.83 -1.86 -1.16
C ASP A 92 34.15 -3.21 -1.36
N PHE A 93 32.83 -3.23 -1.67
CA PHE A 93 32.06 -4.45 -1.94
C PHE A 93 31.65 -4.61 -3.41
N ASP A 94 32.05 -3.70 -4.27
CA ASP A 94 31.76 -3.73 -5.72
C ASP A 94 30.26 -3.86 -6.03
N ILE A 95 29.41 -3.24 -5.20
CA ILE A 95 27.96 -3.17 -5.39
C ILE A 95 27.62 -1.80 -5.99
N PRO A 96 27.19 -1.71 -7.24
CA PRO A 96 27.04 -0.44 -7.94
C PRO A 96 25.88 0.40 -7.38
N ILE A 97 26.18 1.49 -6.70
CA ILE A 97 25.23 2.47 -6.17
C ILE A 97 25.26 3.72 -7.05
N SER A 98 24.26 3.89 -7.92
CA SER A 98 24.14 5.08 -8.76
C SER A 98 23.80 6.32 -7.91
N GLU A 99 24.19 7.52 -8.39
CA GLU A 99 23.83 8.79 -7.73
C GLU A 99 22.31 8.94 -7.57
N ARG A 100 21.55 8.52 -8.55
CA ARG A 100 20.08 8.54 -8.48
C ARG A 100 19.54 7.64 -7.36
N LEU A 101 20.07 6.42 -7.22
CA LEU A 101 19.65 5.52 -6.14
C LEU A 101 20.05 6.08 -4.77
N ARG A 102 21.24 6.69 -4.67
CA ARG A 102 21.72 7.39 -3.48
C ARG A 102 20.73 8.52 -3.08
N GLU A 103 20.36 9.36 -4.02
CA GLU A 103 19.39 10.45 -3.82
C GLU A 103 18.04 9.91 -3.32
N GLU A 104 17.54 8.84 -3.93
CA GLU A 104 16.28 8.20 -3.56
C GLU A 104 16.31 7.61 -2.15
N LEU A 105 17.41 6.97 -1.75
CA LEU A 105 17.60 6.40 -0.41
C LEU A 105 17.70 7.51 0.65
N ILE A 106 18.45 8.57 0.37
CA ILE A 106 18.57 9.75 1.24
C ILE A 106 17.21 10.41 1.41
N HIS A 107 16.46 10.62 0.31
CA HIS A 107 15.11 11.18 0.39
C HIS A 107 14.17 10.27 1.19
N SER A 108 14.30 8.94 1.07
CA SER A 108 13.53 7.98 1.88
C SER A 108 13.82 8.13 3.37
N ARG A 109 15.11 8.26 3.75
CA ARG A 109 15.55 8.52 5.12
C ARG A 109 14.98 9.85 5.64
N ASP A 110 15.14 10.93 4.90
CA ASP A 110 14.72 12.27 5.33
C ASP A 110 13.19 12.35 5.51
N SER A 111 12.43 11.74 4.60
CA SER A 111 10.99 11.59 4.76
C SER A 111 10.61 10.77 6.01
N LEU A 112 11.39 9.74 6.33
CA LEU A 112 11.18 8.93 7.52
C LEU A 112 11.51 9.69 8.81
N VAL A 113 12.53 10.57 8.78
CA VAL A 113 12.84 11.50 9.89
C VAL A 113 11.62 12.38 10.21
N GLU A 114 11.05 13.01 9.19
CA GLU A 114 9.86 13.86 9.36
C GLU A 114 8.66 13.05 9.90
N THR A 115 8.49 11.82 9.40
CA THR A 115 7.43 10.93 9.88
C THR A 115 7.64 10.57 11.36
N TYR A 116 8.84 10.22 11.80
CA TYR A 116 9.11 9.90 13.20
C TYR A 116 8.90 11.11 14.13
N LYS A 117 9.33 12.31 13.70
CA LYS A 117 9.02 13.57 14.43
C LYS A 117 7.51 13.75 14.59
N GLN A 118 6.75 13.52 13.52
CA GLN A 118 5.29 13.64 13.56
C GLN A 118 4.66 12.62 14.52
N MET A 119 5.11 11.36 14.50
CA MET A 119 4.60 10.34 15.43
C MET A 119 4.88 10.69 16.89
N SER A 120 6.09 11.15 17.21
CA SER A 120 6.47 11.62 18.55
C SER A 120 5.62 12.83 18.99
N HIS A 121 5.33 13.75 18.06
CA HIS A 121 4.46 14.90 18.33
C HIS A 121 3.01 14.47 18.59
N ARG A 122 2.45 13.60 17.75
CA ARG A 122 1.09 13.04 17.94
C ARG A 122 0.94 12.35 19.28
N GLN A 123 1.90 11.52 19.66
CA GLN A 123 1.92 10.85 20.96
C GLN A 123 1.86 11.86 22.12
N THR A 124 2.63 12.95 22.01
CA THR A 124 2.63 14.01 23.01
C THR A 124 1.27 14.70 23.11
N LEU A 125 0.66 15.05 21.98
CA LEU A 125 -0.67 15.70 21.94
C LEU A 125 -1.76 14.80 22.51
N ILE A 126 -1.77 13.52 22.17
CA ILE A 126 -2.74 12.54 22.67
C ILE A 126 -2.59 12.37 24.18
N SER A 127 -1.36 12.20 24.67
CA SER A 127 -1.08 12.09 26.12
C SER A 127 -1.52 13.35 26.89
N GLN A 128 -1.43 14.53 26.27
CA GLN A 128 -1.94 15.77 26.85
C GLN A 128 -3.48 15.81 26.82
N SER A 129 -4.08 15.41 25.69
CA SER A 129 -5.55 15.44 25.54
C SER A 129 -6.24 14.50 26.55
N PHE A 130 -5.67 13.36 26.86
CA PHE A 130 -6.19 12.43 27.87
C PHE A 130 -6.21 13.01 29.28
N LYS A 131 -5.30 13.95 29.62
CA LYS A 131 -5.33 14.67 30.89
C LYS A 131 -6.54 15.60 31.06
N PHE A 132 -7.09 16.07 29.93
CA PHE A 132 -8.23 16.99 29.90
C PHE A 132 -9.54 16.31 29.50
N SER A 133 -9.49 15.10 28.98
CA SER A 133 -10.66 14.30 28.59
C SER A 133 -11.14 13.46 29.79
N ARG A 134 -12.38 12.99 29.71
CA ARG A 134 -12.92 12.01 30.67
C ARG A 134 -12.53 10.56 30.33
N LEU A 135 -11.69 10.38 29.32
CA LEU A 135 -11.23 9.05 28.90
C LEU A 135 -10.16 8.52 29.86
N PRO A 136 -10.14 7.22 30.15
CA PRO A 136 -9.06 6.59 30.89
C PRO A 136 -7.71 6.84 30.20
N GLN A 137 -6.65 7.06 31.00
CA GLN A 137 -5.29 7.29 30.46
C GLN A 137 -4.69 6.04 29.79
N ASP A 138 -5.21 4.87 30.11
CA ASP A 138 -4.85 3.55 29.60
C ASP A 138 -5.87 3.00 28.59
N ILE A 139 -6.65 3.89 27.97
CA ILE A 139 -7.64 3.48 26.98
C ILE A 139 -6.98 2.72 25.84
N ASN A 140 -7.52 1.55 25.51
CA ASN A 140 -7.09 0.75 24.38
C ASN A 140 -7.52 1.39 23.06
N PHE A 141 -6.75 1.19 21.97
CA PHE A 141 -7.03 1.73 20.64
C PHE A 141 -8.47 1.42 20.15
N PHE A 142 -8.96 0.21 20.35
CA PHE A 142 -10.30 -0.20 19.90
C PHE A 142 -11.42 0.49 20.69
N SER A 143 -11.26 0.64 22.00
CA SER A 143 -12.21 1.38 22.84
C SER A 143 -12.20 2.87 22.51
N TRP A 144 -11.01 3.42 22.21
CA TRP A 144 -10.88 4.80 21.75
C TRP A 144 -11.55 5.01 20.37
N SER A 145 -11.33 4.09 19.41
CA SER A 145 -11.95 4.15 18.09
C SER A 145 -13.47 4.17 18.16
N GLN A 146 -14.08 3.35 19.02
CA GLN A 146 -15.53 3.38 19.24
C GLN A 146 -16.00 4.73 19.77
N HIS A 147 -15.29 5.29 20.78
CA HIS A 147 -15.63 6.59 21.33
C HIS A 147 -15.54 7.73 20.29
N VAL A 148 -14.56 7.68 19.39
CA VAL A 148 -14.38 8.68 18.33
C VAL A 148 -15.47 8.57 17.26
N LYS A 149 -15.88 7.36 16.89
CA LYS A 149 -17.03 7.14 16.00
C LYS A 149 -18.32 7.74 16.54
N ASP A 150 -18.59 7.51 17.83
CA ASP A 150 -19.79 8.05 18.49
C ASP A 150 -19.81 9.57 18.54
N SER A 151 -18.67 10.24 18.36
CA SER A 151 -18.52 11.69 18.35
C SER A 151 -18.49 12.34 16.97
N ASP A 152 -18.65 11.58 15.88
CA ASP A 152 -18.64 12.01 14.45
C ASP A 152 -17.40 12.81 14.01
N LYS A 153 -16.27 12.69 14.70
CA LYS A 153 -15.12 13.57 14.45
C LYS A 153 -14.06 13.01 13.51
N THR A 154 -13.95 11.69 13.38
CA THR A 154 -12.95 11.06 12.51
C THR A 154 -13.37 9.61 12.27
N ASP A 155 -13.34 9.14 11.03
CA ASP A 155 -13.50 7.72 10.78
C ASP A 155 -12.18 6.98 11.08
N ASP A 156 -12.31 5.80 11.64
CA ASP A 156 -11.20 4.94 12.07
C ASP A 156 -10.34 4.48 10.89
N LEU A 157 -10.94 4.25 9.72
CA LEU A 157 -10.19 3.89 8.52
C LEU A 157 -9.25 5.02 8.10
N THR A 158 -9.75 6.25 7.90
CA THR A 158 -8.92 7.40 7.51
C THR A 158 -7.84 7.66 8.55
N TYR A 159 -8.15 7.49 9.84
CA TYR A 159 -7.16 7.61 10.91
C TYR A 159 -6.06 6.54 10.79
N SER A 160 -6.45 5.28 10.55
CA SER A 160 -5.50 4.17 10.41
C SER A 160 -4.55 4.30 9.21
N GLU A 161 -4.98 4.99 8.15
CA GLU A 161 -4.14 5.30 6.97
C GLU A 161 -2.90 6.12 7.36
N SER A 162 -2.97 6.89 8.43
CA SER A 162 -1.86 7.67 8.98
C SER A 162 -0.94 6.89 9.92
N LEU A 163 -1.30 5.64 10.27
CA LEU A 163 -0.60 4.82 11.25
C LEU A 163 0.37 3.79 10.63
N VAL A 164 0.91 4.10 9.44
CA VAL A 164 1.92 3.28 8.77
C VAL A 164 3.20 4.10 8.54
N PRO A 165 3.87 4.50 9.63
CA PRO A 165 4.98 5.46 9.58
C PRO A 165 6.14 4.97 8.71
N GLU A 166 6.43 3.68 8.70
CA GLU A 166 7.55 3.11 7.96
C GLU A 166 7.20 2.70 6.51
N GLY A 167 5.92 2.81 6.11
CA GLY A 167 5.46 2.51 4.76
C GLY A 167 5.61 1.03 4.39
N HIS A 168 6.23 0.73 3.24
CA HIS A 168 6.42 -0.65 2.79
C HIS A 168 7.36 -1.41 3.73
N PRO A 169 7.02 -2.62 4.20
CA PRO A 169 7.77 -3.30 5.26
C PRO A 169 9.23 -3.63 4.91
N THR A 170 9.53 -3.96 3.65
CA THR A 170 10.87 -4.44 3.25
C THR A 170 11.58 -3.54 2.23
N HIS A 171 10.89 -2.62 1.57
CA HIS A 171 11.48 -1.81 0.49
C HIS A 171 12.41 -0.72 1.04
N PRO A 172 13.68 -0.59 0.59
CA PRO A 172 14.57 0.49 1.04
C PRO A 172 14.07 1.90 0.67
N LEU A 173 13.41 2.05 -0.48
CA LEU A 173 12.83 3.31 -0.94
C LEU A 173 11.42 3.56 -0.37
N THR A 174 11.13 3.06 0.82
CA THR A 174 9.79 2.98 1.40
C THR A 174 9.09 4.34 1.50
N LYS A 175 9.83 5.41 1.74
CA LYS A 175 9.29 6.78 1.94
C LYS A 175 9.72 7.77 0.85
N THR A 176 10.38 7.30 -0.21
CA THR A 176 10.76 8.15 -1.35
C THR A 176 9.52 8.75 -2.02
N LYS A 177 9.52 10.08 -2.21
CA LYS A 177 8.48 10.85 -2.90
C LYS A 177 9.10 11.96 -3.77
N LEU A 178 10.13 11.63 -4.55
CA LEU A 178 10.76 12.61 -5.43
C LEU A 178 9.84 13.05 -6.57
N PRO A 179 9.79 14.35 -6.92
CA PRO A 179 10.66 15.43 -6.44
C PRO A 179 10.09 16.27 -5.28
N LEU A 180 9.15 15.75 -4.48
CA LEU A 180 8.56 16.49 -3.37
C LEU A 180 9.65 16.95 -2.39
N THR A 181 9.59 18.21 -2.01
CA THR A 181 10.36 18.76 -0.89
C THR A 181 9.85 18.20 0.45
N MET A 182 10.63 18.32 1.52
CA MET A 182 10.18 17.87 2.85
C MET A 182 8.96 18.68 3.36
N GLU A 183 8.79 19.91 2.91
CA GLU A 183 7.59 20.71 3.19
C GLU A 183 6.36 20.10 2.50
N GLU A 184 6.48 19.74 1.23
CA GLU A 184 5.41 19.08 0.47
C GLU A 184 5.14 17.65 0.97
N VAL A 185 6.16 16.92 1.44
CA VAL A 185 5.96 15.64 2.12
C VAL A 185 5.09 15.82 3.36
N ARG A 186 5.36 16.86 4.19
CA ARG A 186 4.53 17.18 5.36
C ARG A 186 3.12 17.66 4.99
N ALA A 187 2.96 18.29 3.83
CA ALA A 187 1.66 18.76 3.36
C ALA A 187 0.76 17.62 2.83
N TYR A 188 1.36 16.60 2.19
CA TYR A 188 0.59 15.64 1.39
C TYR A 188 0.70 14.19 1.85
N ALA A 189 1.61 13.82 2.75
CA ALA A 189 1.69 12.45 3.21
C ALA A 189 0.68 12.16 4.34
N PRO A 190 0.08 10.95 4.37
CA PRO A 190 -1.01 10.61 5.28
C PRO A 190 -0.64 10.71 6.76
N GLU A 191 0.63 10.48 7.11
CA GLU A 191 1.11 10.50 8.49
C GLU A 191 0.96 11.87 9.17
N PHE A 192 0.81 12.93 8.38
CA PHE A 192 0.63 14.30 8.88
C PHE A 192 -0.84 14.70 9.06
N GLU A 193 -1.79 13.87 8.62
CA GLU A 193 -3.25 14.06 8.80
C GLU A 193 -3.78 15.43 8.33
N LYS A 194 -3.14 16.02 7.32
CA LYS A 194 -3.54 17.32 6.79
C LYS A 194 -4.83 17.23 5.97
N GLU A 195 -5.64 18.27 6.08
CA GLU A 195 -6.72 18.51 5.13
C GLU A 195 -6.13 19.10 3.85
N ILE A 196 -6.42 18.45 2.73
CA ILE A 196 -5.84 18.75 1.43
C ILE A 196 -6.97 19.19 0.49
N PRO A 197 -6.97 20.47 0.03
CA PRO A 197 -7.99 20.99 -0.88
C PRO A 197 -7.69 20.53 -2.31
N LEU A 198 -8.47 19.60 -2.84
CA LEU A 198 -8.40 19.20 -4.24
C LEU A 198 -8.95 20.30 -5.12
N GLN A 199 -8.22 20.63 -6.19
CA GLN A 199 -8.64 21.64 -7.15
C GLN A 199 -9.76 21.09 -8.03
N ILE A 200 -10.86 21.83 -8.18
CA ILE A 200 -11.91 21.57 -9.17
C ILE A 200 -11.55 22.31 -10.45
N MET A 201 -11.44 21.58 -11.55
CA MET A 201 -11.25 22.16 -12.87
C MET A 201 -12.42 21.77 -13.77
N MET A 202 -12.68 22.60 -14.80
CA MET A 202 -13.69 22.31 -15.83
C MET A 202 -13.00 22.01 -17.14
N ILE A 203 -13.40 20.95 -17.80
CA ILE A 203 -12.86 20.50 -19.08
C ILE A 203 -13.98 20.39 -20.12
N GLU A 204 -13.73 20.88 -21.36
CA GLU A 204 -14.70 20.70 -22.45
C GLU A 204 -15.03 19.22 -22.68
N LYS A 205 -16.30 18.91 -22.91
CA LYS A 205 -16.80 17.52 -23.07
C LYS A 205 -16.09 16.75 -24.17
N ASP A 206 -15.73 17.39 -25.28
CA ASP A 206 -15.06 16.75 -26.42
C ASP A 206 -13.59 16.42 -26.13
N HIS A 207 -13.05 16.98 -25.04
CA HIS A 207 -11.66 16.82 -24.64
C HIS A 207 -11.47 15.91 -23.42
N VAL A 208 -12.51 15.19 -23.00
CA VAL A 208 -12.46 14.22 -21.90
C VAL A 208 -13.15 12.92 -22.29
N VAL A 209 -12.56 11.80 -21.89
CA VAL A 209 -13.19 10.48 -21.97
C VAL A 209 -13.59 10.07 -20.56
N CYS A 210 -14.84 9.67 -20.37
CA CYS A 210 -15.34 9.17 -19.09
C CYS A 210 -16.01 7.81 -19.25
N THR A 211 -16.02 7.04 -18.16
CA THR A 211 -16.70 5.76 -18.04
C THR A 211 -17.39 5.71 -16.68
N ALA A 212 -18.69 5.47 -16.66
CA ALA A 212 -19.49 5.32 -15.46
C ALA A 212 -20.18 3.95 -15.45
N MET A 213 -20.34 3.35 -14.27
CA MET A 213 -21.03 2.07 -14.11
C MET A 213 -22.52 2.16 -14.50
N ASP A 214 -23.16 3.29 -14.21
CA ASP A 214 -24.57 3.58 -14.45
C ASP A 214 -24.82 4.46 -15.68
N GLY A 215 -23.77 4.83 -16.40
CA GLY A 215 -23.83 5.72 -17.57
C GLY A 215 -23.94 7.22 -17.21
N ASN A 216 -23.86 7.60 -15.92
CA ASN A 216 -23.84 9.01 -15.50
C ASN A 216 -22.49 9.66 -15.81
N ASP A 217 -22.43 10.38 -16.91
CA ASP A 217 -21.23 11.08 -17.36
C ASP A 217 -20.98 12.42 -16.65
N GLN A 218 -21.89 12.87 -15.77
CA GLN A 218 -21.76 14.06 -14.91
C GLN A 218 -21.48 13.67 -13.44
N PHE A 219 -21.06 12.45 -13.18
CA PHE A 219 -20.92 11.86 -11.84
C PHE A 219 -20.24 12.78 -10.81
N ILE A 220 -19.17 13.46 -11.21
CA ILE A 220 -18.45 14.36 -10.27
C ILE A 220 -19.35 15.52 -9.83
N ILE A 221 -20.07 16.18 -10.76
CA ILE A 221 -20.96 17.29 -10.40
C ILE A 221 -22.16 16.79 -9.59
N ASP A 222 -22.74 15.66 -9.99
CA ASP A 222 -24.00 15.20 -9.40
C ASP A 222 -23.79 14.54 -8.04
N GLU A 223 -22.71 13.76 -7.87
CA GLU A 223 -22.50 12.94 -6.68
C GLU A 223 -21.41 13.47 -5.74
N ILE A 224 -20.37 14.11 -6.29
CA ILE A 224 -19.22 14.54 -5.51
C ILE A 224 -19.35 15.99 -5.06
N ILE A 225 -19.74 16.90 -5.98
CA ILE A 225 -19.76 18.34 -5.73
C ILE A 225 -21.12 19.00 -6.08
N PRO A 226 -22.28 18.40 -5.78
CA PRO A 226 -23.58 18.97 -6.13
C PRO A 226 -23.80 20.37 -5.55
N GLU A 227 -23.19 20.66 -4.41
CA GLU A 227 -23.21 21.97 -3.76
C GLU A 227 -22.56 23.09 -4.59
N TYR A 228 -21.63 22.76 -5.49
CA TYR A 228 -20.97 23.74 -6.37
C TYR A 228 -21.67 23.92 -7.72
N TYR A 229 -22.69 23.16 -8.07
CA TYR A 229 -23.34 23.19 -9.39
C TYR A 229 -23.72 24.61 -9.83
N ASN A 230 -24.45 25.37 -9.00
CA ASN A 230 -24.88 26.72 -9.35
C ASN A 230 -23.71 27.73 -9.39
N GLN A 231 -22.74 27.59 -8.52
CA GLN A 231 -21.56 28.45 -8.46
C GLN A 231 -20.69 28.27 -9.70
N ILE A 232 -20.46 27.02 -10.12
CA ILE A 232 -19.73 26.68 -11.36
C ILE A 232 -20.45 27.25 -12.58
N ARG A 233 -21.79 27.10 -12.64
CA ARG A 233 -22.58 27.67 -13.74
C ARG A 233 -22.45 29.17 -13.83
N VAL A 234 -22.53 29.90 -12.72
CA VAL A 234 -22.36 31.36 -12.65
C VAL A 234 -20.93 31.75 -13.06
N PHE A 235 -19.93 31.02 -12.58
CA PHE A 235 -18.52 31.24 -12.89
C PHE A 235 -18.25 31.06 -14.39
N LEU A 236 -18.67 29.97 -15.02
CA LEU A 236 -18.51 29.74 -16.46
C LEU A 236 -19.23 30.79 -17.30
N LYS A 237 -20.45 31.17 -16.89
CA LYS A 237 -21.20 32.25 -17.55
C LYS A 237 -20.45 33.58 -17.49
N SER A 238 -19.76 33.89 -16.39
CA SER A 238 -18.96 35.13 -16.29
C SER A 238 -17.78 35.16 -17.27
N LEU A 239 -17.32 33.98 -17.70
CA LEU A 239 -16.27 33.81 -18.73
C LEU A 239 -16.84 33.79 -20.15
N GLY A 240 -18.16 33.90 -20.32
CA GLY A 240 -18.85 33.81 -21.60
C GLY A 240 -19.04 32.38 -22.10
N LEU A 241 -19.02 31.38 -21.19
CA LEU A 241 -19.07 29.96 -21.49
C LEU A 241 -20.39 29.34 -21.01
N LYS A 242 -20.78 28.22 -21.63
CA LYS A 242 -21.96 27.47 -21.25
C LYS A 242 -21.56 26.28 -20.38
N SER A 243 -22.18 26.10 -19.23
CA SER A 243 -21.85 25.02 -18.29
C SER A 243 -22.14 23.63 -18.86
N GLU A 244 -23.12 23.50 -19.74
CA GLU A 244 -23.45 22.25 -20.42
C GLU A 244 -22.38 21.72 -21.38
N ASP A 245 -21.43 22.56 -21.80
CA ASP A 245 -20.31 22.17 -22.66
C ASP A 245 -19.11 21.63 -21.88
N TYR A 246 -19.16 21.67 -20.54
CA TYR A 246 -18.04 21.31 -19.67
C TYR A 246 -18.39 20.18 -18.69
N ARG A 247 -17.35 19.47 -18.24
CA ARG A 247 -17.38 18.52 -17.13
C ARG A 247 -16.40 18.93 -16.05
N ALA A 248 -16.68 18.54 -14.80
CA ALA A 248 -15.74 18.74 -13.72
C ALA A 248 -14.71 17.61 -13.69
N ILE A 249 -13.46 17.95 -13.40
CA ILE A 249 -12.38 17.01 -13.10
C ILE A 249 -11.64 17.46 -11.85
N LEU A 250 -11.27 16.51 -10.98
CA LEU A 250 -10.56 16.80 -9.74
C LEU A 250 -9.05 16.64 -9.94
N VAL A 251 -8.27 17.53 -9.34
CA VAL A 251 -6.82 17.55 -9.49
C VAL A 251 -6.18 17.70 -8.11
N HIS A 252 -5.15 16.88 -7.83
CA HIS A 252 -4.34 17.01 -6.62
C HIS A 252 -3.61 18.37 -6.63
N PRO A 253 -3.51 19.13 -5.50
CA PRO A 253 -2.90 20.46 -5.50
C PRO A 253 -1.45 20.44 -5.98
N TRP A 254 -0.63 19.46 -5.55
CA TRP A 254 0.73 19.32 -6.05
C TRP A 254 0.78 19.15 -7.58
N GLN A 255 -0.11 18.32 -8.15
CA GLN A 255 -0.22 18.12 -9.59
C GLN A 255 -0.67 19.40 -10.30
N TYR A 256 -1.57 20.15 -9.71
CA TYR A 256 -2.03 21.43 -10.22
C TYR A 256 -0.88 22.45 -10.32
N ASP A 257 -0.11 22.58 -9.25
CA ASP A 257 0.96 23.58 -9.16
C ASP A 257 2.19 23.23 -10.03
N HIS A 258 2.56 21.95 -10.13
CA HIS A 258 3.81 21.52 -10.76
C HIS A 258 3.66 20.94 -12.17
N THR A 259 2.46 20.47 -12.53
CA THR A 259 2.30 19.61 -13.72
C THR A 259 1.27 20.14 -14.70
N ILE A 260 0.11 20.63 -14.23
CA ILE A 260 -0.98 21.04 -15.13
C ILE A 260 -0.54 22.16 -16.08
N GLY A 261 0.12 23.21 -15.56
CA GLY A 261 0.67 24.27 -16.41
C GLY A 261 1.64 23.76 -17.48
N LYS A 262 2.50 22.81 -17.12
CA LYS A 262 3.51 22.23 -18.02
C LYS A 262 2.90 21.49 -19.22
N TYR A 263 1.83 20.72 -19.01
CA TYR A 263 1.25 19.86 -20.04
C TYR A 263 0.01 20.43 -20.72
N PHE A 264 -0.70 21.37 -20.07
CA PHE A 264 -2.02 21.85 -20.52
C PHE A 264 -2.13 23.37 -20.65
N GLU A 265 -1.02 24.13 -20.66
CA GLU A 265 -1.02 25.59 -20.82
C GLU A 265 -1.85 26.05 -22.03
N ALA A 266 -1.66 25.39 -23.18
CA ALA A 266 -2.40 25.71 -24.40
C ALA A 266 -3.91 25.45 -24.27
N TRP A 267 -4.34 24.48 -23.47
CA TRP A 267 -5.75 24.21 -23.20
C TRP A 267 -6.34 25.24 -22.25
N ILE A 268 -5.57 25.68 -21.27
CA ILE A 268 -5.99 26.77 -20.36
C ILE A 268 -6.16 28.08 -21.16
N ALA A 269 -5.19 28.42 -22.00
CA ALA A 269 -5.27 29.62 -22.85
C ALA A 269 -6.46 29.61 -23.82
N LYS A 270 -6.84 28.44 -24.35
CA LYS A 270 -7.99 28.25 -25.25
C LYS A 270 -9.30 28.01 -24.50
N LYS A 271 -9.31 28.03 -23.16
CA LYS A 271 -10.46 27.72 -22.31
C LYS A 271 -11.04 26.31 -22.50
N ILE A 272 -10.25 25.36 -23.03
CA ILE A 272 -10.58 23.93 -23.08
C ILE A 272 -10.52 23.33 -21.66
N LEU A 273 -9.51 23.74 -20.88
CA LEU A 273 -9.34 23.40 -19.46
C LEU A 273 -9.36 24.67 -18.62
N ILE A 274 -10.26 24.76 -17.63
CA ILE A 274 -10.50 25.97 -16.87
C ILE A 274 -10.28 25.70 -15.39
N PRO A 275 -9.25 26.27 -14.76
CA PRO A 275 -9.15 26.31 -13.31
C PRO A 275 -10.31 27.09 -12.70
N THR A 276 -10.99 26.50 -11.72
CA THR A 276 -12.05 27.21 -10.98
C THR A 276 -11.51 27.74 -9.64
N PRO A 277 -12.18 28.69 -8.99
CA PRO A 277 -11.81 29.11 -7.64
C PRO A 277 -12.31 28.14 -6.54
N PHE A 278 -12.82 26.97 -6.90
CA PHE A 278 -13.45 26.04 -5.97
C PHE A 278 -12.54 24.83 -5.69
N THR A 279 -12.62 24.36 -4.45
CA THR A 279 -11.88 23.18 -4.00
C THR A 279 -12.78 22.28 -3.16
N ILE A 280 -12.44 20.98 -3.06
CA ILE A 280 -13.09 20.04 -2.14
C ILE A 280 -12.06 19.49 -1.15
N LEU A 281 -12.41 19.47 0.13
CA LEU A 281 -11.49 19.00 1.18
C LEU A 281 -11.38 17.48 1.20
N SER A 282 -10.17 17.02 1.45
CA SER A 282 -9.84 15.60 1.50
C SER A 282 -8.70 15.33 2.48
N LYS A 283 -8.46 14.05 2.78
CA LYS A 283 -7.28 13.56 3.49
C LYS A 283 -6.57 12.50 2.65
N ALA A 284 -5.25 12.46 2.69
CA ALA A 284 -4.49 11.43 1.99
C ALA A 284 -4.73 10.05 2.62
N THR A 285 -4.88 9.02 1.78
CA THR A 285 -4.78 7.61 2.22
C THR A 285 -3.32 7.16 2.20
N LEU A 286 -3.05 5.93 2.61
CA LEU A 286 -1.71 5.33 2.56
C LEU A 286 -1.09 5.38 1.14
N SER A 287 -1.93 5.35 0.11
CA SER A 287 -1.54 5.73 -1.26
C SER A 287 -1.72 7.23 -1.45
N PHE A 288 -0.74 8.06 -1.09
CA PHE A 288 -0.81 9.52 -0.94
C PHE A 288 -1.46 10.30 -2.12
N ARG A 289 -1.65 9.66 -3.28
CA ARG A 289 -2.40 10.17 -4.43
C ARG A 289 -3.88 9.76 -4.46
N THR A 290 -4.29 8.91 -3.52
CA THR A 290 -5.69 8.52 -3.34
C THR A 290 -6.22 9.24 -2.12
N MET A 291 -7.22 10.08 -2.33
CA MET A 291 -7.71 11.04 -1.37
C MET A 291 -9.07 10.58 -0.83
N SER A 292 -9.22 10.51 0.49
CA SER A 292 -10.50 10.32 1.16
C SER A 292 -11.22 11.66 1.24
N LEU A 293 -12.33 11.83 0.55
CA LEU A 293 -13.10 13.06 0.61
C LEU A 293 -13.73 13.22 2.00
N ILE A 294 -13.68 14.44 2.55
CA ILE A 294 -14.31 14.75 3.81
C ILE A 294 -15.82 14.88 3.57
N ASP A 295 -16.63 14.28 4.45
CA ASP A 295 -18.11 14.26 4.40
C ASP A 295 -18.72 13.69 3.11
N LYS A 296 -17.93 12.89 2.35
CA LYS A 296 -18.43 12.19 1.16
C LYS A 296 -18.05 10.72 1.22
N PRO A 297 -18.89 9.80 0.71
CA PRO A 297 -18.65 8.36 0.74
C PRO A 297 -17.70 7.91 -0.40
N TYR A 298 -16.71 8.72 -0.75
CA TYR A 298 -15.83 8.45 -1.88
C TYR A 298 -14.36 8.71 -1.58
N HIS A 299 -13.53 7.88 -2.19
CA HIS A 299 -12.11 8.13 -2.42
C HIS A 299 -11.88 8.58 -3.87
N VAL A 300 -10.88 9.42 -4.08
CA VAL A 300 -10.50 9.92 -5.41
C VAL A 300 -9.05 9.58 -5.67
N LYS A 301 -8.76 8.78 -6.68
CA LYS A 301 -7.40 8.43 -7.11
C LYS A 301 -6.97 9.36 -8.23
N LEU A 302 -5.95 10.16 -7.97
CA LEU A 302 -5.46 11.23 -8.83
C LEU A 302 -4.02 10.99 -9.27
N PRO A 303 -3.57 11.55 -10.41
CA PRO A 303 -2.15 11.62 -10.73
C PRO A 303 -1.42 12.54 -9.75
N VAL A 304 -0.23 12.15 -9.40
CA VAL A 304 0.82 12.99 -8.82
C VAL A 304 2.10 12.60 -9.52
N ASP A 305 2.68 13.49 -10.34
CA ASP A 305 3.87 13.21 -11.18
C ASP A 305 5.14 13.09 -10.32
N ALA A 306 5.03 12.30 -9.25
CA ALA A 306 6.08 12.03 -8.29
C ALA A 306 6.33 10.54 -8.17
N GLN A 307 7.60 10.17 -7.97
CA GLN A 307 7.99 8.80 -7.69
C GLN A 307 7.66 8.47 -6.25
N ALA A 308 6.86 7.44 -6.01
CA ALA A 308 6.73 6.84 -4.69
C ALA A 308 7.20 5.39 -4.73
N THR A 309 8.12 5.04 -3.84
CA THR A 309 8.90 3.82 -3.93
C THR A 309 9.65 3.75 -5.28
N SER A 310 9.38 2.77 -6.13
CA SER A 310 10.08 2.58 -7.40
C SER A 310 9.37 3.19 -8.63
N ALA A 311 8.13 3.72 -8.50
CA ALA A 311 7.30 4.09 -9.64
C ALA A 311 6.73 5.51 -9.55
N VAL A 312 6.66 6.20 -10.70
CA VAL A 312 5.96 7.48 -10.85
C VAL A 312 4.44 7.25 -10.79
N ARG A 313 3.76 8.02 -9.96
CA ARG A 313 2.36 7.79 -9.56
C ARG A 313 1.35 8.55 -10.42
N THR A 314 1.33 8.28 -11.72
CA THR A 314 0.28 8.76 -12.62
C THR A 314 -0.92 7.81 -12.63
N VAL A 315 -2.06 8.21 -13.23
CA VAL A 315 -3.24 7.36 -13.41
C VAL A 315 -3.28 6.86 -14.84
N SER A 316 -3.38 5.54 -15.01
CA SER A 316 -3.49 4.93 -16.33
C SER A 316 -4.86 5.22 -16.95
N THR A 317 -4.88 5.68 -18.19
CA THR A 317 -6.13 5.92 -18.94
C THR A 317 -6.96 4.63 -19.11
N VAL A 318 -6.30 3.49 -19.18
CA VAL A 318 -6.98 2.20 -19.33
C VAL A 318 -7.68 1.78 -18.03
N THR A 319 -7.05 2.06 -16.88
CA THR A 319 -7.70 1.75 -15.58
C THR A 319 -8.91 2.65 -15.29
N THR A 320 -8.96 3.87 -15.85
CA THR A 320 -10.17 4.72 -15.72
C THR A 320 -11.35 4.16 -16.51
N VAL A 321 -11.08 3.39 -17.57
CA VAL A 321 -12.11 2.72 -18.39
C VAL A 321 -12.50 1.37 -17.80
N ASP A 322 -11.51 0.54 -17.45
CA ASP A 322 -11.77 -0.84 -17.04
C ASP A 322 -12.18 -0.97 -15.56
N GLY A 323 -11.82 0.00 -14.70
CA GLY A 323 -12.25 0.03 -13.30
C GLY A 323 -13.77 -0.02 -13.15
N PRO A 324 -14.55 0.89 -13.76
CA PRO A 324 -16.02 0.85 -13.71
C PRO A 324 -16.63 -0.42 -14.33
N LYS A 325 -16.06 -0.93 -15.43
CA LYS A 325 -16.55 -2.18 -16.06
C LYS A 325 -16.34 -3.40 -15.15
N LEU A 326 -15.15 -3.52 -14.56
CA LEU A 326 -14.85 -4.60 -13.64
C LEU A 326 -15.69 -4.49 -12.36
N SER A 327 -15.90 -3.26 -11.86
CA SER A 327 -16.77 -3.01 -10.71
C SER A 327 -18.20 -3.47 -10.96
N TYR A 328 -18.75 -3.17 -12.14
CA TYR A 328 -20.08 -3.63 -12.53
C TYR A 328 -20.19 -5.17 -12.54
N ALA A 329 -19.18 -5.84 -13.10
CA ALA A 329 -19.13 -7.29 -13.12
C ALA A 329 -19.01 -7.90 -11.70
N LEU A 330 -18.19 -7.31 -10.85
CA LEU A 330 -17.94 -7.79 -9.48
C LEU A 330 -19.17 -7.71 -8.58
N GLN A 331 -20.09 -6.76 -8.78
CA GLN A 331 -21.30 -6.62 -7.95
C GLN A 331 -22.06 -7.94 -7.80
N ASN A 332 -22.25 -8.67 -8.91
CA ASN A 332 -22.98 -9.93 -8.90
C ASN A 332 -22.17 -11.09 -8.30
N MET A 333 -20.84 -11.03 -8.39
CA MET A 333 -19.95 -12.08 -7.88
C MET A 333 -19.83 -12.05 -6.35
N LEU A 334 -19.92 -10.86 -5.74
CA LEU A 334 -19.73 -10.65 -4.30
C LEU A 334 -20.89 -11.11 -3.42
N ASN A 335 -22.09 -11.26 -3.97
CA ASN A 335 -23.29 -11.63 -3.20
C ASN A 335 -23.17 -12.98 -2.46
N GLN A 336 -22.20 -13.82 -2.84
CA GLN A 336 -21.97 -15.14 -2.23
C GLN A 336 -21.00 -15.07 -1.02
N TYR A 337 -20.38 -13.90 -0.76
CA TYR A 337 -19.32 -13.76 0.25
C TYR A 337 -19.65 -12.62 1.25
N PRO A 338 -20.50 -12.87 2.26
CA PRO A 338 -21.01 -11.81 3.13
C PRO A 338 -19.93 -11.10 3.98
N VAL A 339 -18.83 -11.80 4.26
CA VAL A 339 -17.70 -11.25 5.06
C VAL A 339 -16.60 -10.63 4.20
N PHE A 340 -16.76 -10.60 2.88
CA PHE A 340 -15.78 -10.11 1.93
C PHE A 340 -16.44 -9.13 0.94
N LYS A 341 -15.90 -7.93 0.89
CA LYS A 341 -16.38 -6.86 0.01
C LYS A 341 -15.24 -6.37 -0.91
N VAL A 342 -15.60 -5.64 -1.95
CA VAL A 342 -14.69 -4.90 -2.83
C VAL A 342 -15.18 -3.46 -2.95
N ALA A 343 -14.27 -2.50 -2.82
CA ALA A 343 -14.58 -1.10 -3.06
C ALA A 343 -14.77 -0.86 -4.57
N MET A 344 -16.00 -0.60 -4.98
CA MET A 344 -16.33 -0.34 -6.38
C MET A 344 -15.74 0.97 -6.87
N GLU A 345 -15.39 1.02 -8.13
CA GLU A 345 -14.92 2.20 -8.85
C GLU A 345 -16.03 2.65 -9.81
N PRO A 346 -17.05 3.42 -9.35
CA PRO A 346 -18.22 3.74 -10.15
C PRO A 346 -17.94 4.65 -11.33
N PHE A 347 -16.82 5.41 -11.28
CA PHE A 347 -16.52 6.39 -12.31
C PHE A 347 -15.02 6.55 -12.54
N GLY A 348 -14.65 6.76 -13.80
CA GLY A 348 -13.29 7.11 -14.20
C GLY A 348 -13.28 8.02 -15.43
N GLU A 349 -12.35 8.96 -15.46
CA GLU A 349 -12.18 9.88 -16.58
C GLU A 349 -10.71 10.27 -16.81
N TYR A 350 -10.41 10.73 -18.02
CA TYR A 350 -9.09 11.24 -18.38
C TYR A 350 -9.17 12.23 -19.56
N ALA A 351 -8.19 13.13 -19.66
CA ALA A 351 -8.06 14.06 -20.76
C ALA A 351 -7.82 13.34 -22.11
N ASN A 352 -8.63 13.63 -23.13
CA ASN A 352 -8.56 13.01 -24.44
C ASN A 352 -7.42 13.60 -25.29
N VAL A 353 -6.21 13.18 -24.99
CA VAL A 353 -4.95 13.56 -25.66
C VAL A 353 -4.05 12.34 -25.81
N ASP A 354 -2.80 12.55 -26.25
CA ASP A 354 -1.81 11.46 -26.24
C ASP A 354 -1.63 10.86 -24.84
N LYS A 355 -1.23 9.59 -24.80
CA LYS A 355 -1.18 8.76 -23.57
C LYS A 355 -0.34 9.38 -22.45
N ASP A 356 0.76 10.05 -22.77
CA ASP A 356 1.68 10.59 -21.76
C ASP A 356 1.11 11.83 -21.07
N ARG A 357 0.39 12.68 -21.77
CA ARG A 357 -0.35 13.81 -21.19
C ARG A 357 -1.64 13.34 -20.53
N ALA A 358 -2.39 12.43 -21.14
CA ALA A 358 -3.65 11.92 -20.62
C ALA A 358 -3.51 11.36 -19.19
N ARG A 359 -2.43 10.62 -18.93
CA ARG A 359 -2.14 10.05 -17.58
C ARG A 359 -1.83 11.11 -16.51
N GLN A 360 -1.61 12.37 -16.90
CA GLN A 360 -1.34 13.49 -15.98
C GLN A 360 -2.62 14.25 -15.59
N LEU A 361 -3.72 14.05 -16.33
CA LEU A 361 -5.03 14.63 -16.02
C LEU A 361 -6.10 13.54 -16.17
N ALA A 362 -6.29 12.80 -15.10
CA ALA A 362 -7.20 11.67 -15.01
C ALA A 362 -7.71 11.53 -13.57
N CYS A 363 -8.85 10.87 -13.40
CA CYS A 363 -9.47 10.68 -12.09
C CYS A 363 -10.17 9.31 -12.05
N ILE A 364 -10.06 8.60 -10.93
CA ILE A 364 -10.89 7.42 -10.62
C ILE A 364 -11.61 7.71 -9.32
N ILE A 365 -12.93 7.67 -9.35
CA ILE A 365 -13.77 7.72 -8.15
C ILE A 365 -13.97 6.30 -7.66
N ARG A 366 -13.77 6.09 -6.37
CA ARG A 366 -13.95 4.82 -5.68
C ARG A 366 -14.87 5.00 -4.50
N GLN A 367 -15.77 4.07 -4.27
CA GLN A 367 -16.54 4.04 -3.04
C GLN A 367 -15.60 3.94 -1.85
N LYS A 368 -15.86 4.75 -0.82
CA LYS A 368 -15.10 4.65 0.44
C LYS A 368 -15.34 3.27 1.04
N PRO A 369 -14.27 2.58 1.48
CA PRO A 369 -14.45 1.30 2.13
C PRO A 369 -15.30 1.43 3.40
N GLU A 370 -16.48 0.82 3.39
CA GLU A 370 -17.39 0.77 4.54
C GLU A 370 -17.66 -0.70 4.88
N ILE A 371 -17.44 -1.04 6.13
CA ILE A 371 -17.75 -2.36 6.69
C ILE A 371 -18.68 -2.15 7.87
N ASP A 372 -19.89 -2.68 7.76
CA ASP A 372 -20.86 -2.66 8.84
C ASP A 372 -20.44 -3.68 9.91
N GLY A 373 -19.74 -3.23 10.93
CA GLY A 373 -19.21 -4.10 11.98
C GLY A 373 -19.01 -3.36 13.30
N LYS A 374 -19.06 -4.12 14.39
CA LYS A 374 -18.62 -3.65 15.71
C LYS A 374 -17.08 -3.70 15.72
N GLY A 375 -16.45 -2.81 16.47
CA GLY A 375 -14.99 -2.75 16.56
C GLY A 375 -14.39 -1.65 15.69
N ALA A 376 -13.17 -1.81 15.20
CA ALA A 376 -12.48 -0.82 14.41
C ALA A 376 -12.24 -1.31 12.97
N THR A 377 -12.46 -0.41 12.01
CA THR A 377 -12.13 -0.61 10.60
C THR A 377 -10.81 0.07 10.31
N VAL A 378 -9.82 -0.70 9.87
CA VAL A 378 -8.46 -0.20 9.66
C VAL A 378 -7.87 -0.70 8.34
N VAL A 379 -6.94 0.04 7.75
CA VAL A 379 -6.11 -0.51 6.67
C VAL A 379 -5.21 -1.61 7.23
N SER A 380 -5.18 -2.78 6.59
CA SER A 380 -4.42 -3.93 7.12
C SER A 380 -2.94 -3.63 7.36
N ALA A 381 -2.34 -2.72 6.58
CA ALA A 381 -0.96 -2.29 6.77
C ALA A 381 -0.69 -1.66 8.15
N SER A 382 -1.71 -1.09 8.79
CA SER A 382 -1.56 -0.53 10.15
C SER A 382 -1.46 -1.59 11.23
N LEU A 383 -1.93 -2.82 11.00
CA LEU A 383 -2.02 -3.88 12.01
C LEU A 383 -0.69 -4.18 12.70
N VAL A 384 0.40 -4.14 11.96
CA VAL A 384 1.76 -4.43 12.44
C VAL A 384 2.54 -3.16 12.83
N ASN A 385 1.85 -2.05 13.01
CA ASN A 385 2.42 -0.76 13.41
C ASN A 385 1.92 -0.32 14.78
N LYS A 386 2.77 0.40 15.50
CA LYS A 386 2.40 1.00 16.79
C LYS A 386 1.45 2.17 16.58
N ASN A 387 0.41 2.24 17.40
CA ASN A 387 -0.52 3.35 17.42
C ASN A 387 -0.19 4.34 18.55
N PRO A 388 -0.51 5.63 18.40
CA PRO A 388 -0.18 6.64 19.41
C PRO A 388 -1.15 6.69 20.59
N ILE A 389 -2.22 5.88 20.60
CA ILE A 389 -3.25 5.88 21.66
C ILE A 389 -2.73 5.11 22.87
N ASP A 390 -2.41 3.83 22.71
CA ASP A 390 -1.94 2.93 23.78
C ASP A 390 -0.48 2.50 23.62
N GLN A 391 0.23 3.00 22.59
CA GLN A 391 1.64 2.72 22.27
C GLN A 391 1.93 1.27 21.88
N LYS A 392 0.90 0.47 21.64
CA LYS A 392 1.00 -0.92 21.24
C LYS A 392 0.88 -1.06 19.72
N VAL A 393 1.30 -2.18 19.21
CA VAL A 393 0.99 -2.58 17.84
C VAL A 393 -0.51 -2.86 17.74
N ILE A 394 -1.15 -2.43 16.66
CA ILE A 394 -2.63 -2.45 16.57
C ILE A 394 -3.19 -3.87 16.76
N VAL A 395 -2.53 -4.90 16.20
CA VAL A 395 -3.00 -6.28 16.38
C VAL A 395 -2.87 -6.76 17.85
N ASP A 396 -1.85 -6.30 18.56
CA ASP A 396 -1.68 -6.61 19.99
C ASP A 396 -2.77 -5.91 20.83
N SER A 397 -3.05 -4.64 20.50
CA SER A 397 -4.17 -3.90 21.10
C SER A 397 -5.51 -4.62 20.87
N TYR A 398 -5.68 -5.26 19.71
CA TYR A 398 -6.88 -6.04 19.41
C TYR A 398 -7.03 -7.27 20.32
N LEU A 399 -5.96 -8.07 20.46
CA LEU A 399 -5.99 -9.26 21.32
C LEU A 399 -6.25 -8.90 22.78
N GLU A 400 -5.67 -7.80 23.26
CA GLU A 400 -5.94 -7.30 24.60
C GLU A 400 -7.36 -6.76 24.78
N TRP A 401 -7.90 -6.06 23.76
CA TRP A 401 -9.28 -5.57 23.78
C TRP A 401 -10.29 -6.71 23.89
N LEU A 402 -9.98 -7.87 23.28
CA LEU A 402 -10.76 -9.10 23.44
C LEU A 402 -10.59 -9.79 24.81
N ASN A 403 -9.79 -9.24 25.72
CA ASN A 403 -9.41 -9.84 27.00
C ASN A 403 -8.71 -11.21 26.87
N GLN A 404 -8.02 -11.46 25.73
CA GLN A 404 -7.30 -12.70 25.50
C GLN A 404 -5.80 -12.59 25.86
N GLY A 405 -5.25 -11.36 25.87
CA GLY A 405 -3.82 -11.11 26.02
C GLY A 405 -3.01 -11.67 24.83
N ILE A 406 -1.69 -11.57 24.93
CA ILE A 406 -0.76 -12.12 23.93
C ILE A 406 -0.37 -13.52 24.38
N THR A 407 -1.11 -14.51 23.95
CA THR A 407 -0.93 -15.94 24.28
C THR A 407 -0.88 -16.77 23.01
N LYS A 408 -0.35 -17.99 23.10
CA LYS A 408 -0.36 -18.93 21.97
C LYS A 408 -1.76 -19.10 21.39
N GLU A 409 -2.76 -19.30 22.25
CA GLU A 409 -4.15 -19.53 21.83
C GLU A 409 -4.74 -18.31 21.12
N SER A 410 -4.53 -17.10 21.64
CA SER A 410 -5.06 -15.88 21.04
C SER A 410 -4.40 -15.59 19.68
N ILE A 411 -3.09 -15.79 19.56
CA ILE A 411 -2.34 -15.58 18.31
C ILE A 411 -2.78 -16.60 17.24
N THR A 412 -2.80 -17.89 17.57
CA THR A 412 -3.19 -18.96 16.64
C THR A 412 -4.64 -18.78 16.19
N THR A 413 -5.55 -18.46 17.11
CA THR A 413 -6.95 -18.16 16.79
C THR A 413 -7.06 -16.94 15.87
N PHE A 414 -6.33 -15.88 16.15
CA PHE A 414 -6.32 -14.69 15.29
C PHE A 414 -5.85 -15.02 13.86
N ILE A 415 -4.71 -15.68 13.71
CA ILE A 415 -4.17 -16.07 12.40
C ILE A 415 -5.15 -16.97 11.64
N GLU A 416 -5.76 -17.93 12.32
CA GLU A 416 -6.75 -18.82 11.72
C GLU A 416 -7.99 -18.04 11.25
N ARG A 417 -8.60 -17.22 12.10
CA ARG A 417 -9.79 -16.44 11.76
C ARG A 417 -9.53 -15.42 10.68
N TYR A 418 -8.37 -14.76 10.73
CA TYR A 418 -7.94 -13.81 9.71
C TYR A 418 -7.78 -14.50 8.34
N ALA A 419 -7.08 -15.63 8.32
CA ALA A 419 -6.89 -16.42 7.11
C ALA A 419 -8.22 -16.97 6.57
N GLN A 420 -9.11 -17.50 7.43
CA GLN A 420 -10.43 -18.04 7.05
C GLN A 420 -11.35 -16.98 6.47
N ALA A 421 -11.26 -15.72 6.93
CA ALA A 421 -12.08 -14.63 6.38
C ALA A 421 -11.54 -14.09 5.04
N LEU A 422 -10.20 -14.10 4.85
CA LEU A 422 -9.55 -13.49 3.68
C LEU A 422 -9.34 -14.47 2.52
N ILE A 423 -8.81 -15.67 2.78
CA ILE A 423 -8.26 -16.57 1.75
C ILE A 423 -9.35 -17.26 0.92
N PRO A 424 -10.38 -17.87 1.51
CA PRO A 424 -11.36 -18.63 0.74
C PRO A 424 -12.06 -17.82 -0.35
N PRO A 425 -12.58 -16.59 -0.11
CA PRO A 425 -13.18 -15.81 -1.17
C PRO A 425 -12.20 -15.47 -2.30
N LEU A 426 -10.92 -15.17 -1.99
CA LEU A 426 -9.92 -14.84 -3.00
C LEU A 426 -9.57 -16.05 -3.87
N ILE A 427 -9.44 -17.25 -3.30
CA ILE A 427 -9.23 -18.49 -4.06
C ILE A 427 -10.46 -18.80 -4.92
N ALA A 428 -11.67 -18.62 -4.37
CA ALA A 428 -12.90 -18.82 -5.12
C ALA A 428 -13.03 -17.85 -6.32
N PHE A 429 -12.54 -16.61 -6.21
CA PHE A 429 -12.45 -15.67 -7.33
C PHE A 429 -11.52 -16.18 -8.43
N ILE A 430 -10.39 -16.77 -8.08
CA ILE A 430 -9.48 -17.38 -9.05
C ILE A 430 -10.16 -18.55 -9.75
N GLN A 431 -10.73 -19.50 -8.99
CA GLN A 431 -11.33 -20.70 -9.55
C GLN A 431 -12.60 -20.44 -10.39
N ASN A 432 -13.45 -19.52 -9.95
CA ASN A 432 -14.70 -19.26 -10.65
C ASN A 432 -14.60 -18.22 -11.75
N TYR A 433 -13.69 -17.25 -11.62
CA TYR A 433 -13.65 -16.08 -12.50
C TYR A 433 -12.26 -15.78 -13.08
N GLY A 434 -11.24 -16.52 -12.70
CA GLY A 434 -9.86 -16.25 -13.15
C GLY A 434 -9.31 -14.92 -12.64
N ILE A 435 -9.81 -14.40 -11.51
CA ILE A 435 -9.41 -13.07 -11.00
C ILE A 435 -8.61 -13.20 -9.71
N ALA A 436 -7.37 -12.66 -9.70
CA ALA A 436 -6.63 -12.38 -8.49
C ALA A 436 -6.65 -10.87 -8.21
N LEU A 437 -7.32 -10.47 -7.14
CA LEU A 437 -7.29 -9.11 -6.62
C LEU A 437 -5.92 -8.83 -5.98
N GLU A 438 -5.47 -7.57 -6.03
CA GLU A 438 -4.22 -7.16 -5.38
C GLU A 438 -4.40 -6.94 -3.88
N ALA A 439 -4.77 -8.00 -3.16
CA ALA A 439 -5.13 -7.98 -1.74
C ALA A 439 -3.91 -8.00 -0.80
N HIS A 440 -2.92 -7.13 -1.03
CA HIS A 440 -1.85 -6.87 -0.07
C HIS A 440 -2.30 -5.88 1.02
N MET A 441 -1.53 -5.74 2.10
CA MET A 441 -1.92 -4.97 3.28
C MET A 441 -2.37 -3.52 3.01
N GLN A 442 -1.79 -2.83 2.02
CA GLN A 442 -2.20 -1.46 1.66
C GLN A 442 -3.58 -1.40 1.00
N ASN A 443 -3.91 -2.42 0.21
CA ASN A 443 -5.17 -2.50 -0.54
C ASN A 443 -6.27 -3.24 0.20
N THR A 444 -5.98 -3.79 1.36
CA THR A 444 -6.95 -4.52 2.17
C THR A 444 -7.34 -3.69 3.38
N VAL A 445 -8.63 -3.52 3.56
CA VAL A 445 -9.25 -2.93 4.75
C VAL A 445 -9.88 -4.05 5.55
N VAL A 446 -9.69 -4.04 6.85
CA VAL A 446 -10.21 -5.06 7.76
C VAL A 446 -11.01 -4.40 8.89
N ASN A 447 -12.17 -4.95 9.18
CA ASN A 447 -12.89 -4.68 10.43
C ASN A 447 -12.56 -5.78 11.44
N LEU A 448 -12.09 -5.38 12.59
CA LEU A 448 -11.77 -6.26 13.72
C LEU A 448 -12.81 -6.07 14.82
N GLY A 449 -13.79 -6.94 14.82
CA GLY A 449 -14.92 -6.95 15.74
C GLY A 449 -14.69 -7.84 16.98
N PRO A 450 -15.66 -7.86 17.93
CA PRO A 450 -15.61 -8.73 19.11
C PRO A 450 -15.66 -10.21 18.69
N HIS A 451 -15.11 -11.07 19.55
CA HIS A 451 -15.12 -12.53 19.34
C HIS A 451 -14.45 -13.00 18.05
N PHE A 452 -13.41 -12.28 17.59
CA PHE A 452 -12.74 -12.53 16.32
C PHE A 452 -13.69 -12.48 15.11
N ASP A 453 -14.71 -11.62 15.16
CA ASP A 453 -15.50 -11.26 13.98
C ASP A 453 -14.65 -10.39 13.07
N ILE A 454 -14.13 -11.00 11.99
CA ILE A 454 -13.18 -10.37 11.06
C ILE A 454 -13.84 -10.30 9.69
N GLN A 455 -13.92 -9.09 9.13
CA GLN A 455 -14.47 -8.84 7.81
C GLN A 455 -13.50 -8.06 6.95
N PHE A 456 -13.50 -8.32 5.66
CA PHE A 456 -12.56 -7.71 4.72
C PHE A 456 -13.23 -6.91 3.61
N LEU A 457 -12.52 -5.88 3.17
CA LEU A 457 -12.80 -5.16 1.95
C LEU A 457 -11.50 -4.92 1.19
N VAL A 458 -11.45 -5.31 -0.08
CA VAL A 458 -10.31 -5.05 -0.97
C VAL A 458 -10.61 -3.86 -1.87
N ARG A 459 -9.63 -3.00 -2.08
CA ARG A 459 -9.69 -1.81 -2.93
C ARG A 459 -8.58 -1.81 -3.98
N ASP A 460 -8.70 -0.98 -5.01
CA ASP A 460 -7.76 -0.78 -6.13
C ASP A 460 -7.75 -1.93 -7.14
N LEU A 461 -8.73 -1.90 -8.05
CA LEU A 461 -8.91 -2.92 -9.07
C LEU A 461 -7.81 -2.89 -10.15
N GLY A 462 -7.14 -1.74 -10.32
CA GLY A 462 -6.08 -1.56 -11.33
C GLY A 462 -4.82 -2.39 -11.10
N GLY A 463 -4.69 -3.05 -9.95
CA GLY A 463 -3.58 -3.97 -9.64
C GLY A 463 -3.90 -5.45 -9.81
N SER A 464 -5.13 -5.80 -10.16
CA SER A 464 -5.58 -7.20 -10.35
C SER A 464 -4.85 -7.92 -11.47
N ARG A 465 -4.97 -9.25 -11.51
CA ARG A 465 -4.59 -10.10 -12.66
C ARG A 465 -5.76 -10.96 -13.04
N ILE A 466 -6.02 -11.07 -14.34
CA ILE A 466 -7.22 -11.70 -14.88
C ILE A 466 -6.82 -12.70 -15.96
N ASP A 467 -7.21 -13.96 -15.77
CA ASP A 467 -7.27 -14.94 -16.84
C ASP A 467 -8.57 -14.70 -17.62
N LEU A 468 -8.44 -14.08 -18.79
CA LEU A 468 -9.58 -13.59 -19.55
C LEU A 468 -10.47 -14.72 -20.06
N GLU A 469 -9.91 -15.88 -20.36
CA GLU A 469 -10.66 -17.06 -20.81
C GLU A 469 -11.60 -17.54 -19.71
N THR A 470 -11.11 -17.76 -18.51
CA THR A 470 -11.93 -18.15 -17.35
C THR A 470 -13.02 -17.11 -17.03
N LEU A 471 -12.67 -15.81 -17.09
CA LEU A 471 -13.63 -14.74 -16.83
C LEU A 471 -14.78 -14.73 -17.86
N GLN A 472 -14.46 -14.82 -19.15
CA GLN A 472 -15.43 -14.76 -20.24
C GLN A 472 -16.38 -15.97 -20.26
N HIS A 473 -15.98 -17.12 -19.73
CA HIS A 473 -16.87 -18.25 -19.53
C HIS A 473 -18.02 -17.97 -18.54
N ARG A 474 -17.85 -17.01 -17.64
CA ARG A 474 -18.85 -16.62 -16.63
C ARG A 474 -19.52 -15.30 -16.92
N VAL A 475 -18.82 -14.38 -17.58
CA VAL A 475 -19.28 -13.03 -17.92
C VAL A 475 -18.95 -12.76 -19.38
N SER A 476 -19.79 -13.28 -20.29
CA SER A 476 -19.54 -13.31 -21.75
C SER A 476 -19.33 -11.93 -22.37
N ASP A 477 -19.94 -10.89 -21.81
CA ASP A 477 -19.97 -9.55 -22.44
C ASP A 477 -18.89 -8.60 -21.90
N ILE A 478 -18.05 -9.06 -20.94
CA ILE A 478 -17.00 -8.22 -20.37
C ILE A 478 -15.86 -8.01 -21.36
N LYS A 479 -15.52 -6.74 -21.59
CA LYS A 479 -14.39 -6.34 -22.43
C LYS A 479 -13.37 -5.57 -21.57
N ILE A 480 -12.30 -6.25 -21.18
CA ILE A 480 -11.15 -5.65 -20.53
C ILE A 480 -10.15 -5.22 -21.61
N THR A 481 -9.73 -3.97 -21.56
CA THR A 481 -8.84 -3.36 -22.55
C THR A 481 -7.43 -3.12 -22.02
N ASN A 482 -7.22 -3.33 -20.73
CA ASN A 482 -5.94 -3.12 -20.07
C ASN A 482 -5.07 -4.36 -20.12
N ASP A 483 -4.10 -4.41 -21.02
CA ASP A 483 -3.16 -5.51 -21.14
C ASP A 483 -2.40 -5.80 -19.83
N SER A 484 -2.26 -4.80 -18.96
CA SER A 484 -1.61 -5.01 -17.66
C SER A 484 -2.48 -5.75 -16.62
N LEU A 485 -3.79 -5.81 -16.82
CA LEU A 485 -4.72 -6.63 -16.02
C LEU A 485 -4.83 -8.06 -16.54
N ILE A 486 -4.70 -8.24 -17.86
CA ILE A 486 -4.78 -9.56 -18.49
C ILE A 486 -3.48 -10.30 -18.20
N ALA A 487 -3.60 -11.48 -17.64
CA ALA A 487 -2.47 -12.37 -17.37
C ALA A 487 -2.16 -13.23 -18.58
N ASP A 488 -0.88 -13.56 -18.78
CA ASP A 488 -0.42 -14.46 -19.84
C ASP A 488 -0.84 -15.93 -19.58
N SER A 489 -1.10 -16.25 -18.32
CA SER A 489 -1.51 -17.60 -17.89
C SER A 489 -2.22 -17.54 -16.53
N ILE A 490 -2.94 -18.60 -16.19
CA ILE A 490 -3.50 -18.78 -14.85
C ILE A 490 -2.43 -18.82 -13.76
N ASP A 491 -1.22 -19.30 -14.09
CA ASP A 491 -0.09 -19.32 -13.17
C ASP A 491 0.29 -17.90 -12.71
N ALA A 492 0.25 -16.93 -13.64
CA ALA A 492 0.49 -15.52 -13.30
C ALA A 492 -0.60 -14.93 -12.40
N VAL A 493 -1.84 -15.39 -12.54
CA VAL A 493 -2.96 -15.04 -11.64
C VAL A 493 -2.72 -15.62 -10.24
N ILE A 494 -2.36 -16.91 -10.16
CA ILE A 494 -2.07 -17.58 -8.88
C ILE A 494 -0.85 -16.97 -8.20
N ALA A 495 0.22 -16.68 -8.95
CA ALA A 495 1.41 -16.00 -8.44
C ALA A 495 1.08 -14.60 -7.88
N LYS A 496 0.13 -13.87 -8.49
CA LYS A 496 -0.35 -12.59 -7.96
C LYS A 496 -1.02 -12.75 -6.59
N PHE A 497 -1.87 -13.75 -6.42
CA PHE A 497 -2.47 -14.08 -5.13
C PHE A 497 -1.38 -14.43 -4.10
N GLN A 498 -0.47 -15.36 -4.45
CA GLN A 498 0.62 -15.77 -3.57
C GLN A 498 1.47 -14.58 -3.11
N HIS A 499 1.81 -13.67 -4.03
CA HIS A 499 2.56 -12.46 -3.71
C HIS A 499 1.77 -11.51 -2.79
N ALA A 500 0.50 -11.24 -3.10
CA ALA A 500 -0.28 -10.28 -2.34
C ALA A 500 -0.68 -10.80 -0.96
N VAL A 501 -1.17 -12.04 -0.88
CA VAL A 501 -1.79 -12.60 0.32
C VAL A 501 -0.77 -13.34 1.18
N ILE A 502 -0.01 -14.27 0.61
CA ILE A 502 0.92 -15.08 1.41
C ILE A 502 2.14 -14.26 1.83
N GLN A 503 2.81 -13.57 0.87
CA GLN A 503 4.04 -12.85 1.14
C GLN A 503 3.82 -11.49 1.82
N ASN A 504 2.85 -10.69 1.35
CA ASN A 504 2.69 -9.30 1.78
C ASN A 504 1.51 -9.08 2.74
N GLN A 505 0.90 -10.12 3.25
CA GLN A 505 -0.14 -10.02 4.27
C GLN A 505 0.08 -11.05 5.38
N MET A 506 -0.04 -12.35 5.09
CA MET A 506 0.12 -13.38 6.12
C MET A 506 1.54 -13.42 6.70
N ALA A 507 2.57 -13.36 5.84
CA ALA A 507 3.95 -13.35 6.32
C ALA A 507 4.31 -12.12 7.16
N GLU A 508 3.68 -10.96 6.91
CA GLU A 508 3.89 -9.75 7.74
C GLU A 508 3.30 -9.91 9.14
N LEU A 509 2.08 -10.46 9.25
CA LEU A 509 1.45 -10.75 10.54
C LEU A 509 2.23 -11.81 11.31
N ILE A 510 2.64 -12.88 10.64
CA ILE A 510 3.40 -13.96 11.24
C ILE A 510 4.78 -13.47 11.70
N HIS A 511 5.46 -12.65 10.87
CA HIS A 511 6.71 -12.01 11.27
C HIS A 511 6.54 -11.16 12.55
N HIS A 512 5.44 -10.40 12.68
CA HIS A 512 5.15 -9.67 13.91
C HIS A 512 5.01 -10.62 15.10
N PHE A 513 4.21 -11.67 14.97
CA PHE A 513 3.98 -12.60 16.09
C PHE A 513 5.19 -13.49 16.43
N ASN A 514 6.11 -13.70 15.49
CA ASN A 514 7.36 -14.46 15.71
C ASN A 514 8.31 -13.78 16.74
N GLN A 515 7.99 -12.58 17.25
CA GLN A 515 8.71 -11.97 18.36
C GLN A 515 8.34 -12.53 19.73
N TYR A 516 7.23 -13.28 19.85
CA TYR A 516 6.72 -13.80 21.10
C TYR A 516 7.12 -15.27 21.27
N ASP A 517 7.83 -15.60 22.36
CA ASP A 517 8.33 -16.94 22.68
C ASP A 517 7.22 -18.00 22.81
N CYS A 518 5.95 -17.60 22.87
CA CYS A 518 4.82 -18.51 23.04
C CYS A 518 4.37 -19.18 21.74
N VAL A 519 4.87 -18.77 20.57
CA VAL A 519 4.49 -19.33 19.26
C VAL A 519 5.72 -19.61 18.41
N GLU A 520 5.59 -20.59 17.51
CA GLU A 520 6.59 -20.88 16.50
C GLU A 520 6.09 -20.42 15.12
N GLU A 521 6.94 -19.77 14.34
CA GLU A 521 6.62 -19.27 13.00
C GLU A 521 6.05 -20.36 12.10
N THR A 522 6.64 -21.55 12.14
CA THR A 522 6.22 -22.74 11.36
C THR A 522 4.80 -23.19 11.71
N GLU A 523 4.42 -23.13 12.99
CA GLU A 523 3.05 -23.44 13.43
C GLU A 523 2.04 -22.49 12.80
N LEU A 524 2.34 -21.18 12.78
CA LEU A 524 1.46 -20.16 12.20
C LEU A 524 1.33 -20.32 10.67
N PHE A 525 2.42 -20.63 9.97
CA PHE A 525 2.34 -20.93 8.54
C PHE A 525 1.59 -22.23 8.25
N ASN A 526 1.65 -23.24 9.11
CA ASN A 526 0.87 -24.46 8.96
C ASN A 526 -0.64 -24.20 9.04
N ILE A 527 -1.08 -23.26 9.90
CA ILE A 527 -2.48 -22.81 9.95
C ILE A 527 -2.87 -22.21 8.59
N VAL A 528 -2.05 -21.32 8.05
CA VAL A 528 -2.31 -20.70 6.73
C VAL A 528 -2.36 -21.76 5.63
N GLN A 529 -1.42 -22.70 5.61
CA GLN A 529 -1.37 -23.82 4.66
C GLN A 529 -2.69 -24.62 4.68
N GLN A 530 -3.17 -24.97 5.88
CA GLN A 530 -4.43 -25.71 6.04
C GLN A 530 -5.63 -24.93 5.51
N VAL A 531 -5.72 -23.62 5.80
CA VAL A 531 -6.80 -22.76 5.29
C VAL A 531 -6.75 -22.70 3.75
N VAL A 532 -5.57 -22.53 3.15
CA VAL A 532 -5.39 -22.54 1.69
C VAL A 532 -5.84 -23.89 1.12
N ALA A 533 -5.42 -25.00 1.72
CA ALA A 533 -5.76 -26.35 1.25
C ALA A 533 -7.28 -26.61 1.28
N HIS A 534 -7.96 -26.16 2.33
CA HIS A 534 -9.42 -26.29 2.45
C HIS A 534 -10.18 -25.36 1.51
N ALA A 535 -9.62 -24.19 1.17
CA ALA A 535 -10.24 -23.23 0.28
C ALA A 535 -10.23 -23.68 -1.19
N ILE A 536 -9.28 -24.52 -1.60
CA ILE A 536 -9.20 -25.05 -2.97
C ILE A 536 -10.28 -26.11 -3.18
N ASN A 537 -11.29 -25.79 -3.98
CA ASN A 537 -12.31 -26.76 -4.35
C ASN A 537 -11.78 -27.68 -5.50
N PRO A 538 -11.63 -29.00 -5.26
CA PRO A 538 -11.05 -29.91 -6.26
C PRO A 538 -11.95 -30.12 -7.48
N THR A 539 -13.22 -29.72 -7.44
CA THR A 539 -14.18 -29.88 -8.54
C THR A 539 -14.27 -28.65 -9.46
N LEU A 540 -13.64 -27.54 -9.05
CA LEU A 540 -13.60 -26.31 -9.82
C LEU A 540 -12.32 -26.22 -10.69
N PRO A 541 -12.31 -25.35 -11.73
CA PRO A 541 -11.13 -25.12 -12.54
C PRO A 541 -9.89 -24.75 -11.72
N HIS A 542 -8.73 -25.03 -12.27
CA HIS A 542 -7.40 -24.60 -11.74
C HIS A 542 -7.05 -25.16 -10.36
N ALA A 543 -7.70 -26.25 -9.92
CA ALA A 543 -7.43 -26.84 -8.60
C ALA A 543 -6.03 -27.44 -8.49
N ASN A 544 -5.50 -28.04 -9.58
CA ASN A 544 -4.16 -28.62 -9.59
C ASN A 544 -3.10 -27.53 -9.66
N GLU A 545 -3.25 -26.55 -10.55
CA GLU A 545 -2.35 -25.41 -10.71
C GLU A 545 -2.22 -24.62 -9.39
N LEU A 546 -3.35 -24.40 -8.69
CA LEU A 546 -3.33 -23.79 -7.35
C LEU A 546 -2.50 -24.59 -6.36
N LYS A 547 -2.66 -25.93 -6.32
CA LYS A 547 -1.89 -26.79 -5.41
C LYS A 547 -0.41 -26.82 -5.76
N ASP A 548 -0.09 -26.95 -7.04
CA ASP A 548 1.29 -27.07 -7.51
C ASP A 548 2.09 -25.79 -7.24
N ILE A 549 1.47 -24.61 -7.46
CA ILE A 549 2.13 -23.32 -7.24
C ILE A 549 2.15 -22.94 -5.76
N LEU A 550 1.01 -23.06 -5.06
CA LEU A 550 0.92 -22.57 -3.68
C LEU A 550 1.67 -23.45 -2.69
N PHE A 551 1.77 -24.77 -2.95
CA PHE A 551 2.46 -25.72 -2.08
C PHE A 551 3.79 -26.23 -2.64
N GLY A 552 4.26 -25.63 -3.74
CA GLY A 552 5.58 -25.94 -4.31
C GLY A 552 6.72 -25.66 -3.33
N PRO A 553 7.92 -26.20 -3.57
CA PRO A 553 9.05 -26.10 -2.63
C PRO A 553 9.57 -24.66 -2.48
N THR A 554 9.44 -23.86 -3.53
CA THR A 554 9.89 -22.46 -3.56
C THR A 554 8.75 -21.49 -3.82
N ILE A 555 8.98 -20.24 -3.50
CA ILE A 555 8.08 -19.12 -3.76
C ILE A 555 8.85 -18.00 -4.45
N THR A 556 8.27 -17.47 -5.51
CA THR A 556 8.87 -16.37 -6.28
C THR A 556 8.65 -15.03 -5.58
N VAL A 557 9.73 -14.30 -5.28
CA VAL A 557 9.72 -13.01 -4.60
C VAL A 557 10.36 -11.93 -5.49
N LYS A 558 9.79 -10.74 -5.50
CA LYS A 558 10.34 -9.60 -6.26
C LYS A 558 11.63 -9.08 -5.63
N ALA A 559 12.66 -8.92 -6.44
CA ALA A 559 13.93 -8.30 -6.07
C ALA A 559 13.82 -6.77 -6.20
N LEU A 560 13.21 -6.12 -5.21
CA LEU A 560 12.77 -4.71 -5.29
C LEU A 560 13.93 -3.71 -5.42
N LEU A 561 15.03 -3.94 -4.71
CA LEU A 561 16.22 -3.09 -4.79
C LEU A 561 16.95 -3.33 -6.12
N ASN A 562 17.13 -4.58 -6.51
CA ASN A 562 17.81 -4.94 -7.75
C ASN A 562 17.05 -4.43 -8.99
N MET A 563 15.71 -4.55 -9.00
CA MET A 563 14.87 -3.94 -10.04
C MET A 563 15.13 -2.44 -10.18
N ARG A 564 15.36 -1.73 -9.06
CA ARG A 564 15.65 -0.31 -9.06
C ARG A 564 17.06 -0.01 -9.54
N MET A 565 18.04 -0.78 -9.10
CA MET A 565 19.44 -0.65 -9.53
C MET A 565 19.59 -0.84 -11.04
N GLU A 566 18.90 -1.84 -11.61
CA GLU A 566 18.91 -2.11 -13.04
C GLU A 566 17.91 -1.26 -13.87
N ASN A 567 17.20 -0.33 -13.22
CA ASN A 567 16.18 0.51 -13.85
C ASN A 567 15.03 -0.27 -14.53
N LYS A 568 14.74 -1.48 -14.04
CA LYS A 568 13.73 -2.42 -14.58
C LYS A 568 12.40 -2.36 -13.84
N VAL A 569 11.85 -1.16 -13.65
CA VAL A 569 10.61 -0.96 -12.85
C VAL A 569 9.39 -1.71 -13.40
N LYS A 570 9.36 -2.02 -14.69
CA LYS A 570 8.25 -2.76 -15.35
C LYS A 570 8.59 -4.21 -15.70
N GLN A 571 9.84 -4.61 -15.62
CA GLN A 571 10.29 -5.99 -15.83
C GLN A 571 10.67 -6.56 -14.49
N TYR A 572 9.86 -7.48 -13.97
CA TYR A 572 10.12 -8.06 -12.66
C TYR A 572 11.42 -8.88 -12.68
N LEU A 573 12.35 -8.51 -11.80
CA LEU A 573 13.43 -9.38 -11.38
C LEU A 573 12.93 -10.16 -10.17
N ASN A 574 13.01 -11.46 -10.25
CA ASN A 574 12.51 -12.36 -9.22
C ASN A 574 13.64 -13.19 -8.64
N ILE A 575 13.49 -13.57 -7.40
CA ILE A 575 14.32 -14.56 -6.70
C ILE A 575 13.42 -15.68 -6.20
N GLU A 576 13.97 -16.88 -6.11
CA GLU A 576 13.31 -18.01 -5.50
C GLU A 576 13.78 -18.17 -4.05
N LEU A 577 12.82 -18.28 -3.13
CA LEU A 577 13.03 -18.51 -1.71
C LEU A 577 12.25 -19.76 -1.27
N ASP A 578 12.60 -20.31 -0.11
CA ASP A 578 11.84 -21.40 0.49
C ASP A 578 10.40 -20.98 0.73
N ASN A 579 9.45 -21.82 0.30
CA ASN A 579 8.03 -21.54 0.48
C ASN A 579 7.59 -21.91 1.91
N PRO A 580 7.13 -20.95 2.73
CA PRO A 580 6.77 -21.23 4.11
C PRO A 580 5.50 -22.08 4.27
N ILE A 581 4.68 -22.20 3.20
CA ILE A 581 3.47 -23.05 3.19
C ILE A 581 3.63 -24.26 2.27
N LYS A 582 4.87 -24.65 1.94
CA LYS A 582 5.13 -25.86 1.14
C LYS A 582 4.55 -27.11 1.79
N LYS A 583 4.11 -28.06 0.99
CA LYS A 583 3.69 -29.37 1.49
C LYS A 583 4.93 -30.17 1.82
N GLU A 584 5.01 -30.69 3.04
CA GLU A 584 6.02 -31.69 3.36
C GLU A 584 5.76 -32.96 2.54
N VAL A 585 6.81 -33.47 1.87
CA VAL A 585 6.77 -34.67 1.03
C VAL A 585 6.73 -35.91 1.90
#